data_a2afe04f01c310562ca520961f96f934
#
_entry.id   a2afe04f01c310562ca520961f96f934
#
_cell.length_a   1.000
_cell.length_b   1.000
_cell.length_c   1.000
_cell.angle_alpha   90.00
_cell.angle_beta   90.00
_cell.angle_gamma   90.00
#
_symmetry.space_group_name_H-M   'P 1'
#
loop_
_entity.id
_entity.type
_entity.pdbx_description
1 polymer ?
#
loop_
_entity_poly.entity_id
_entity_poly.type
_entity_poly.pdbx_seq_one_letter_code
_entity_poly.pdbx_strand_id
1 'polypeptide(L)'
;MNHPQACPLRVAAHPLAGGNTFGPAKPVPRYFQTRKFLLLIAFMEMKMKCSSFLKVAFSALGAIVLAAGTLAAHAETITMASTTSTEQSGLFAHLLPAFKQASNIDVKVVAVGTGQAIDMAKRGDADVLFVHDTAAEEKFVAEGFASQRFPVMYNDFVLVGPKADPADVKGSDIVAALKKIAATSAPFVSRGDKSGTDAAERRLWSQTGIAEAGQPVPNEKKGTGYKECGCGMGPALNIAASSGAYVLSDRGTWLSFKNRADLAVLVEGDKRLFNQYGVMVVSPTKFPQLNSAGAQKFVDWVISPAGQSTIASYKIGGEQLFFPNATK
;
A
#
# COMPACT_ATOMS: atom_id res chain seq x y z
N MET A 1 -26.48 39.61 15.77
CA MET A 1 -27.95 39.67 15.92
C MET A 1 -28.48 38.26 15.74
N ASN A 2 -29.19 37.82 16.80
CA ASN A 2 -30.08 36.64 16.89
C ASN A 2 -29.53 35.20 16.84
N HIS A 3 -29.36 34.69 18.07
CA HIS A 3 -29.62 33.28 18.42
C HIS A 3 -31.15 33.02 18.49
N PRO A 4 -31.62 31.76 18.34
CA PRO A 4 -32.47 31.15 19.37
C PRO A 4 -32.03 29.73 19.75
N GLN A 5 -31.94 29.45 21.03
CA GLN A 5 -32.91 28.89 22.03
C GLN A 5 -33.08 27.35 21.93
N ALA A 6 -32.66 26.72 23.03
CA ALA A 6 -32.89 25.35 23.42
C ALA A 6 -34.29 25.15 24.05
N CYS A 7 -34.84 23.94 23.95
CA CYS A 7 -36.03 23.50 24.65
C CYS A 7 -35.78 22.15 25.36
N PRO A 8 -36.19 21.95 26.61
CA PRO A 8 -35.93 20.73 27.39
C PRO A 8 -37.13 19.78 27.41
N LEU A 9 -36.89 18.49 27.47
CA LEU A 9 -37.89 17.45 27.69
C LEU A 9 -37.88 16.98 29.13
N ARG A 10 -39.09 17.01 29.72
CA ARG A 10 -39.45 16.57 31.09
C ARG A 10 -39.56 15.04 31.15
N VAL A 11 -39.07 14.47 32.26
CA VAL A 11 -39.37 13.12 32.72
C VAL A 11 -40.49 13.17 33.72
N ALA A 12 -41.54 12.36 33.57
CA ALA A 12 -42.63 12.14 34.51
C ALA A 12 -42.46 10.81 35.24
N ALA A 13 -42.55 10.84 36.55
CA ALA A 13 -42.60 9.68 37.42
C ALA A 13 -44.04 9.39 37.84
N HIS A 14 -44.42 8.13 37.97
CA HIS A 14 -45.60 7.68 38.68
C HIS A 14 -45.31 6.47 39.57
N PRO A 15 -45.86 6.41 40.77
CA PRO A 15 -45.69 5.31 41.73
C PRO A 15 -46.90 4.38 41.74
N LEU A 16 -46.70 3.11 42.12
CA LEU A 16 -47.77 2.24 42.55
C LEU A 16 -47.35 1.45 43.79
N ALA A 17 -48.13 1.60 44.81
CA ALA A 17 -48.14 0.90 46.08
C ALA A 17 -48.93 -0.42 45.98
N GLY A 18 -48.60 -1.42 46.81
CA GLY A 18 -49.38 -2.63 46.97
C GLY A 18 -48.83 -3.52 48.09
N GLY A 19 -49.37 -3.35 49.28
CA GLY A 19 -49.03 -4.13 50.44
C GLY A 19 -49.81 -5.45 50.48
N ASN A 20 -49.25 -6.47 51.17
CA ASN A 20 -50.01 -7.60 51.74
C ASN A 20 -49.40 -8.05 53.07
N THR A 21 -50.24 -8.02 54.03
CA THR A 21 -50.08 -8.45 55.44
C THR A 21 -50.26 -9.97 55.52
N PHE A 22 -49.38 -10.68 56.26
CA PHE A 22 -49.65 -12.04 56.74
C PHE A 22 -49.47 -12.08 58.28
N GLY A 23 -50.47 -12.68 58.90
CA GLY A 23 -50.60 -12.84 60.34
C GLY A 23 -49.84 -14.04 60.95
N PRO A 24 -49.78 -14.21 62.26
CA PRO A 24 -48.83 -15.05 63.00
C PRO A 24 -49.16 -16.52 63.07
N ALA A 25 -48.19 -17.41 62.92
CA ALA A 25 -48.28 -18.88 63.01
C ALA A 25 -47.93 -19.35 64.45
N LYS A 26 -48.64 -20.38 64.94
CA LYS A 26 -48.58 -21.02 66.23
C LYS A 26 -47.32 -21.89 66.48
N PRO A 27 -46.87 -22.11 67.77
CA PRO A 27 -45.64 -22.87 68.06
C PRO A 27 -45.85 -24.38 68.11
N VAL A 28 -44.80 -25.13 67.68
CA VAL A 28 -44.72 -26.61 67.65
C VAL A 28 -43.68 -27.10 68.68
N PRO A 29 -43.85 -28.28 69.37
CA PRO A 29 -43.12 -28.66 70.61
C PRO A 29 -41.70 -29.18 70.37
N ARG A 30 -40.80 -28.87 71.24
CA ARG A 30 -39.37 -29.21 71.31
C ARG A 30 -39.11 -30.61 71.88
N TYR A 31 -39.09 -31.71 71.10
CA TYR A 31 -38.44 -32.91 71.65
C TYR A 31 -37.94 -33.92 70.64
N PHE A 32 -37.80 -33.59 69.37
CA PHE A 32 -37.33 -34.62 68.35
C PHE A 32 -36.25 -34.04 67.43
N GLN A 33 -35.48 -33.04 67.81
CA GLN A 33 -34.61 -32.33 66.91
C GLN A 33 -33.07 -32.62 67.01
N THR A 34 -32.61 -33.32 68.06
CA THR A 34 -31.15 -33.39 68.28
C THR A 34 -30.41 -34.45 67.46
N ARG A 35 -31.07 -35.49 67.00
CA ARG A 35 -30.37 -36.54 66.21
C ARG A 35 -30.33 -36.27 64.71
N LYS A 36 -31.29 -35.52 64.13
CA LYS A 36 -31.30 -35.14 62.75
C LYS A 36 -30.37 -33.99 62.47
N PHE A 37 -30.09 -33.11 63.46
CA PHE A 37 -29.24 -31.94 63.31
C PHE A 37 -27.75 -32.32 63.20
N LEU A 38 -27.27 -33.30 63.95
CA LEU A 38 -25.88 -33.76 63.88
C LEU A 38 -25.55 -34.48 62.55
N LEU A 39 -26.47 -35.25 61.96
CA LEU A 39 -26.27 -35.87 60.66
C LEU A 39 -26.32 -34.81 59.52
N LEU A 40 -27.10 -33.78 59.68
CA LEU A 40 -27.19 -32.72 58.66
C LEU A 40 -25.93 -31.83 58.62
N ILE A 41 -25.34 -31.56 59.77
CA ILE A 41 -24.09 -30.80 59.90
C ILE A 41 -22.91 -31.60 59.30
N ALA A 42 -22.80 -32.92 59.62
CA ALA A 42 -21.76 -33.74 59.00
C ALA A 42 -21.90 -33.89 57.49
N PHE A 43 -23.12 -33.94 56.97
CA PHE A 43 -23.36 -33.97 55.52
C PHE A 43 -23.13 -32.64 54.82
N MET A 44 -23.38 -31.52 55.53
CA MET A 44 -23.09 -30.16 55.03
C MET A 44 -21.58 -29.88 55.02
N GLU A 45 -20.81 -30.31 56.04
CA GLU A 45 -19.35 -30.15 56.04
C GLU A 45 -18.68 -30.98 54.95
N MET A 46 -19.18 -32.20 54.68
CA MET A 46 -18.61 -33.05 53.62
C MET A 46 -18.96 -32.50 52.24
N LYS A 47 -20.14 -31.92 52.01
CA LYS A 47 -20.51 -31.22 50.78
C LYS A 47 -19.74 -29.91 50.57
N MET A 48 -19.46 -29.16 51.66
CA MET A 48 -18.69 -27.92 51.60
C MET A 48 -17.21 -28.16 51.24
N LYS A 49 -16.57 -29.19 51.79
CA LYS A 49 -15.19 -29.54 51.46
C LYS A 49 -15.03 -30.03 50.01
N CYS A 50 -15.99 -30.83 49.50
CA CYS A 50 -15.97 -31.30 48.12
C CYS A 50 -16.28 -30.15 47.10
N SER A 51 -17.18 -29.21 47.48
CA SER A 51 -17.50 -28.05 46.68
C SER A 51 -16.35 -27.03 46.56
N SER A 52 -15.55 -26.89 47.67
CA SER A 52 -14.40 -25.97 47.64
C SER A 52 -13.24 -26.51 46.76
N PHE A 53 -12.95 -27.80 46.80
CA PHE A 53 -11.97 -28.40 45.90
C PHE A 53 -12.37 -28.35 44.43
N LEU A 54 -13.64 -28.56 44.15
CA LEU A 54 -14.15 -28.48 42.77
C LEU A 54 -14.14 -27.03 42.22
N LYS A 55 -14.45 -26.04 43.07
CA LYS A 55 -14.35 -24.62 42.69
C LYS A 55 -12.91 -24.15 42.46
N VAL A 56 -11.95 -24.61 43.25
CA VAL A 56 -10.54 -24.29 43.06
C VAL A 56 -10.00 -24.95 41.78
N ALA A 57 -10.39 -26.20 41.51
CA ALA A 57 -9.99 -26.89 40.29
C ALA A 57 -10.59 -26.24 39.01
N PHE A 58 -11.86 -25.81 39.06
CA PHE A 58 -12.50 -25.09 37.93
C PHE A 58 -11.92 -23.68 37.77
N SER A 59 -11.56 -22.97 38.84
CA SER A 59 -10.93 -21.65 38.77
C SER A 59 -9.50 -21.73 38.22
N ALA A 60 -8.74 -22.77 38.54
CA ALA A 60 -7.40 -23.00 38.02
C ALA A 60 -7.45 -23.36 36.52
N LEU A 61 -8.39 -24.20 36.10
CA LEU A 61 -8.58 -24.56 34.70
C LEU A 61 -9.07 -23.36 33.87
N GLY A 62 -9.97 -22.53 34.40
CA GLY A 62 -10.43 -21.30 33.77
C GLY A 62 -9.33 -20.26 33.60
N ALA A 63 -8.42 -20.13 34.59
CA ALA A 63 -7.29 -19.22 34.50
C ALA A 63 -6.24 -19.66 33.47
N ILE A 64 -6.02 -20.96 33.29
CA ILE A 64 -5.10 -21.51 32.28
C ILE A 64 -5.66 -21.32 30.87
N VAL A 65 -6.98 -21.47 30.67
CA VAL A 65 -7.63 -21.25 29.37
C VAL A 65 -7.67 -19.77 29.02
N LEU A 66 -7.84 -18.85 29.99
CA LEU A 66 -7.77 -17.41 29.74
C LEU A 66 -6.33 -16.93 29.46
N ALA A 67 -5.31 -17.52 30.09
CA ALA A 67 -3.92 -17.19 29.84
C ALA A 67 -3.40 -17.69 28.47
N ALA A 68 -4.01 -18.73 27.90
CA ALA A 68 -3.70 -19.23 26.55
C ALA A 68 -4.37 -18.39 25.43
N GLY A 69 -5.30 -17.49 25.76
CA GLY A 69 -6.14 -16.79 24.77
C GLY A 69 -5.66 -15.41 24.32
N THR A 70 -4.53 -14.90 24.78
CA THR A 70 -4.09 -13.52 24.43
C THR A 70 -2.64 -13.43 23.92
N LEU A 71 -2.21 -14.40 23.13
CA LEU A 71 -1.25 -14.09 22.10
C LEU A 71 -2.04 -13.37 21.00
N ALA A 72 -2.33 -12.10 21.19
CA ALA A 72 -2.67 -11.21 20.09
C ALA A 72 -1.47 -11.31 19.14
N ALA A 73 -1.64 -12.10 18.07
CA ALA A 73 -0.67 -12.12 16.99
C ALA A 73 -0.63 -10.70 16.43
N HIS A 74 0.31 -9.87 16.92
CA HIS A 74 0.61 -8.61 16.25
C HIS A 74 0.89 -8.96 14.81
N ALA A 75 0.12 -8.36 13.90
CA ALA A 75 0.38 -8.55 12.48
C ALA A 75 1.84 -8.13 12.23
N GLU A 76 2.60 -9.07 11.68
CA GLU A 76 3.98 -8.81 11.27
C GLU A 76 3.96 -7.66 10.26
N THR A 77 4.90 -6.73 10.36
CA THR A 77 4.95 -5.57 9.46
C THR A 77 6.29 -5.55 8.72
N ILE A 78 6.25 -5.27 7.43
CA ILE A 78 7.42 -4.99 6.61
C ILE A 78 7.32 -3.59 6.01
N THR A 79 8.47 -2.95 5.79
CA THR A 79 8.57 -1.66 5.08
C THR A 79 9.00 -1.91 3.65
N MET A 80 8.24 -1.37 2.70
CA MET A 80 8.53 -1.44 1.27
C MET A 80 8.87 -0.05 0.74
N ALA A 81 10.09 0.16 0.24
CA ALA A 81 10.45 1.33 -0.52
C ALA A 81 9.97 1.17 -1.97
N SER A 82 9.22 2.15 -2.46
CA SER A 82 8.67 2.13 -3.81
C SER A 82 8.56 3.54 -4.40
N THR A 83 7.90 3.66 -5.55
CA THR A 83 7.80 4.93 -6.26
C THR A 83 6.44 5.60 -6.08
N THR A 84 6.43 6.94 -6.08
CA THR A 84 5.20 7.73 -6.04
C THR A 84 4.30 7.44 -7.23
N SER A 85 4.84 7.13 -8.40
CA SER A 85 4.05 6.76 -9.58
C SER A 85 3.33 5.43 -9.39
N THR A 86 3.99 4.43 -8.77
CA THR A 86 3.35 3.14 -8.46
C THR A 86 2.24 3.31 -7.42
N GLU A 87 2.48 4.09 -6.36
CA GLU A 87 1.46 4.39 -5.36
C GLU A 87 0.27 5.13 -5.97
N GLN A 88 0.53 6.18 -6.75
CA GLN A 88 -0.53 6.99 -7.39
C GLN A 88 -1.31 6.24 -8.46
N SER A 89 -0.76 5.16 -9.02
CA SER A 89 -1.52 4.28 -9.93
C SER A 89 -2.66 3.54 -9.24
N GLY A 90 -2.66 3.45 -7.90
CA GLY A 90 -3.65 2.71 -7.12
C GLY A 90 -3.37 1.20 -6.99
N LEU A 91 -2.30 0.70 -7.59
CA LEU A 91 -1.97 -0.74 -7.56
C LEU A 91 -1.85 -1.29 -6.14
N PHE A 92 -1.15 -0.58 -5.24
CA PHE A 92 -0.92 -1.08 -3.89
C PHE A 92 -2.21 -1.16 -3.07
N ALA A 93 -3.16 -0.25 -3.28
CA ALA A 93 -4.48 -0.33 -2.64
C ALA A 93 -5.27 -1.58 -3.07
N HIS A 94 -5.00 -2.12 -4.26
CA HIS A 94 -5.58 -3.37 -4.75
C HIS A 94 -4.77 -4.61 -4.32
N LEU A 95 -3.44 -4.55 -4.37
CA LEU A 95 -2.54 -5.68 -4.19
C LEU A 95 -2.34 -6.05 -2.71
N LEU A 96 -2.08 -5.05 -1.84
CA LEU A 96 -1.65 -5.29 -0.46
C LEU A 96 -2.72 -5.92 0.45
N PRO A 97 -4.02 -5.63 0.31
CA PRO A 97 -5.06 -6.33 1.07
C PRO A 97 -5.09 -7.84 0.78
N ALA A 98 -4.86 -8.25 -0.47
CA ALA A 98 -4.81 -9.67 -0.86
C ALA A 98 -3.58 -10.37 -0.25
N PHE A 99 -2.42 -9.71 -0.22
CA PHE A 99 -1.23 -10.22 0.46
C PHE A 99 -1.45 -10.34 1.97
N LYS A 100 -2.02 -9.32 2.61
CA LYS A 100 -2.34 -9.35 4.04
C LYS A 100 -3.27 -10.50 4.39
N GLN A 101 -4.29 -10.74 3.57
CA GLN A 101 -5.20 -11.87 3.76
C GLN A 101 -4.47 -13.22 3.66
N ALA A 102 -3.52 -13.35 2.74
CA ALA A 102 -2.77 -14.58 2.50
C ALA A 102 -1.68 -14.86 3.54
N SER A 103 -1.07 -13.83 4.14
CA SER A 103 0.14 -13.94 4.97
C SER A 103 0.00 -13.46 6.41
N ASN A 104 -1.03 -12.68 6.72
CA ASN A 104 -1.18 -11.91 7.96
C ASN A 104 -0.04 -10.90 8.19
N ILE A 105 0.62 -10.43 7.12
CA ILE A 105 1.69 -9.43 7.16
C ILE A 105 1.15 -8.11 6.63
N ASP A 106 1.40 -7.01 7.35
CA ASP A 106 1.14 -5.66 6.88
C ASP A 106 2.35 -5.12 6.09
N VAL A 107 2.11 -4.46 4.97
CA VAL A 107 3.15 -3.79 4.18
C VAL A 107 3.00 -2.28 4.32
N LYS A 108 3.99 -1.65 4.93
CA LYS A 108 4.07 -0.19 5.01
C LYS A 108 4.83 0.33 3.79
N VAL A 109 4.12 0.98 2.88
CA VAL A 109 4.72 1.58 1.67
C VAL A 109 5.32 2.93 2.00
N VAL A 110 6.56 3.15 1.55
CA VAL A 110 7.19 4.47 1.51
C VAL A 110 7.43 4.81 0.04
N ALA A 111 6.56 5.66 -0.50
CA ALA A 111 6.54 6.03 -1.90
C ALA A 111 7.31 7.35 -2.14
N VAL A 112 8.42 7.26 -2.85
CA VAL A 112 9.33 8.37 -3.15
C VAL A 112 9.83 8.28 -4.61
N GLY A 113 10.79 9.06 -5.02
CA GLY A 113 11.47 8.87 -6.32
C GLY A 113 12.29 7.58 -6.35
N THR A 114 12.51 6.96 -7.54
CA THR A 114 13.26 5.70 -7.67
C THR A 114 14.63 5.76 -7.01
N GLY A 115 15.39 6.83 -7.24
CA GLY A 115 16.71 7.00 -6.62
C GLY A 115 16.63 7.07 -5.09
N GLN A 116 15.65 7.80 -4.55
CA GLN A 116 15.41 7.88 -3.10
C GLN A 116 14.98 6.53 -2.50
N ALA A 117 14.14 5.76 -3.20
CA ALA A 117 13.74 4.41 -2.77
C ALA A 117 14.95 3.47 -2.70
N ILE A 118 15.82 3.51 -3.71
CA ILE A 118 17.07 2.74 -3.73
C ILE A 118 18.02 3.21 -2.60
N ASP A 119 18.15 4.51 -2.37
CA ASP A 119 18.97 5.04 -1.28
C ASP A 119 18.44 4.62 0.10
N MET A 120 17.12 4.58 0.30
CA MET A 120 16.50 4.03 1.52
C MET A 120 16.89 2.57 1.72
N ALA A 121 16.73 1.74 0.68
CA ALA A 121 17.09 0.33 0.73
C ALA A 121 18.60 0.13 0.99
N LYS A 122 19.47 0.97 0.43
CA LYS A 122 20.92 0.97 0.67
C LYS A 122 21.33 1.35 2.09
N ARG A 123 20.50 2.08 2.82
CA ARG A 123 20.71 2.37 4.24
C ARG A 123 20.10 1.35 5.19
N GLY A 124 19.31 0.38 4.67
CA GLY A 124 18.59 -0.57 5.50
C GLY A 124 17.32 0.03 6.14
N ASP A 125 16.73 1.06 5.52
CA ASP A 125 15.49 1.69 5.98
C ASP A 125 14.24 1.00 5.39
N ALA A 126 14.39 -0.05 4.58
CA ALA A 126 13.31 -0.84 3.99
C ALA A 126 13.70 -2.32 3.89
N ASP A 127 12.70 -3.20 4.05
CA ASP A 127 12.84 -4.64 3.94
C ASP A 127 12.74 -5.11 2.48
N VAL A 128 11.94 -4.40 1.68
CA VAL A 128 11.67 -4.68 0.27
C VAL A 128 11.90 -3.42 -0.57
N LEU A 129 12.52 -3.59 -1.73
CA LEU A 129 12.59 -2.60 -2.79
C LEU A 129 11.70 -3.05 -3.95
N PHE A 130 10.71 -2.21 -4.34
CA PHE A 130 9.77 -2.47 -5.42
C PHE A 130 9.72 -1.24 -6.35
N VAL A 131 10.47 -1.29 -7.45
CA VAL A 131 10.66 -0.15 -8.35
C VAL A 131 10.63 -0.58 -9.82
N HIS A 132 10.91 0.32 -10.76
CA HIS A 132 10.80 0.08 -12.20
C HIS A 132 11.93 0.77 -13.00
N ASP A 133 13.17 0.62 -12.57
CA ASP A 133 14.37 1.00 -13.34
C ASP A 133 15.35 -0.18 -13.32
N THR A 134 15.23 -1.04 -14.34
CA THR A 134 16.01 -2.28 -14.43
C THR A 134 17.51 -2.05 -14.27
N ALA A 135 18.07 -1.00 -14.91
CA ALA A 135 19.50 -0.74 -14.83
C ALA A 135 19.94 -0.35 -13.38
N ALA A 136 19.14 0.46 -12.70
CA ALA A 136 19.42 0.84 -11.31
C ALA A 136 19.22 -0.35 -10.36
N GLU A 137 18.23 -1.22 -10.61
CA GLU A 137 17.94 -2.43 -9.87
C GLU A 137 19.07 -3.47 -10.02
N GLU A 138 19.56 -3.70 -11.23
CA GLU A 138 20.70 -4.58 -11.51
C GLU A 138 21.98 -4.09 -10.83
N LYS A 139 22.21 -2.79 -10.83
CA LYS A 139 23.32 -2.16 -10.08
C LYS A 139 23.18 -2.39 -8.58
N PHE A 140 21.98 -2.25 -8.02
CA PHE A 140 21.70 -2.50 -6.60
C PHE A 140 22.04 -3.95 -6.21
N VAL A 141 21.71 -4.92 -7.05
CA VAL A 141 22.08 -6.34 -6.87
C VAL A 141 23.60 -6.54 -7.00
N ALA A 142 24.22 -5.97 -8.03
CA ALA A 142 25.67 -6.08 -8.26
C ALA A 142 26.51 -5.52 -7.11
N GLU A 143 26.00 -4.47 -6.42
CA GLU A 143 26.59 -3.89 -5.22
C GLU A 143 26.34 -4.71 -3.94
N GLY A 144 25.61 -5.84 -4.05
CA GLY A 144 25.31 -6.76 -2.96
C GLY A 144 24.26 -6.28 -1.97
N PHE A 145 23.41 -5.30 -2.34
CA PHE A 145 22.30 -4.84 -1.52
C PHE A 145 21.04 -5.73 -1.61
N ALA A 146 21.00 -6.60 -2.60
CA ALA A 146 20.07 -7.72 -2.70
C ALA A 146 20.78 -8.91 -3.33
N SER A 147 20.29 -10.14 -3.10
CA SER A 147 20.84 -11.35 -3.73
C SER A 147 20.36 -11.53 -5.16
N GLN A 148 19.15 -11.07 -5.46
CA GLN A 148 18.48 -11.27 -6.74
C GLN A 148 17.41 -10.21 -6.97
N ARG A 149 17.19 -9.90 -8.26
CA ARG A 149 16.07 -9.14 -8.79
C ARG A 149 15.02 -10.10 -9.37
N PHE A 150 13.76 -9.91 -9.04
CA PHE A 150 12.66 -10.67 -9.62
C PHE A 150 11.81 -9.74 -10.51
N PRO A 151 11.59 -10.06 -11.79
CA PRO A 151 10.58 -9.38 -12.59
C PRO A 151 9.19 -9.68 -12.01
N VAL A 152 8.31 -8.68 -11.96
CA VAL A 152 6.97 -8.82 -11.38
C VAL A 152 5.89 -8.61 -12.42
N MET A 153 5.98 -7.49 -13.14
CA MET A 153 4.99 -7.02 -14.09
C MET A 153 5.62 -5.94 -14.96
N TYR A 154 4.93 -5.58 -16.02
CA TYR A 154 5.28 -4.40 -16.80
C TYR A 154 4.05 -3.53 -17.07
N ASN A 155 4.28 -2.26 -17.30
CA ASN A 155 3.42 -1.37 -18.05
C ASN A 155 4.30 -0.65 -19.10
N ASP A 156 3.77 0.37 -19.73
CA ASP A 156 4.55 1.19 -20.65
C ASP A 156 4.53 2.66 -20.24
N PHE A 157 5.48 3.39 -20.77
CA PHE A 157 5.39 4.84 -20.84
C PHE A 157 4.60 5.25 -22.08
N VAL A 158 4.01 6.42 -22.01
CA VAL A 158 3.29 7.06 -23.12
C VAL A 158 3.76 8.50 -23.25
N LEU A 159 3.85 9.00 -24.47
CA LEU A 159 4.00 10.43 -24.71
C LEU A 159 2.60 11.06 -24.77
N VAL A 160 2.35 11.93 -23.81
CA VAL A 160 1.10 12.69 -23.71
C VAL A 160 1.37 14.10 -24.20
N GLY A 161 0.40 14.68 -24.89
CA GLY A 161 0.47 16.06 -25.37
C GLY A 161 -0.90 16.60 -25.80
N PRO A 162 -0.96 17.85 -26.27
CA PRO A 162 -2.21 18.46 -26.72
C PRO A 162 -2.80 17.69 -27.91
N LYS A 163 -4.11 17.49 -27.92
CA LYS A 163 -4.82 16.79 -29.02
C LYS A 163 -4.57 17.40 -30.39
N ALA A 164 -4.34 18.71 -30.44
CA ALA A 164 -4.02 19.43 -31.68
C ALA A 164 -2.65 19.04 -32.27
N ASP A 165 -1.79 18.41 -31.47
CA ASP A 165 -0.48 17.91 -31.85
C ASP A 165 0.37 18.86 -32.73
N PRO A 166 0.69 20.07 -32.27
CA PRO A 166 1.35 21.08 -33.09
C PRO A 166 2.75 20.66 -33.59
N ALA A 167 3.38 19.68 -32.95
CA ALA A 167 4.67 19.13 -33.41
C ALA A 167 4.52 17.91 -34.33
N ASP A 168 3.30 17.48 -34.64
CA ASP A 168 2.99 16.33 -35.49
C ASP A 168 3.72 15.04 -35.05
N VAL A 169 3.59 14.72 -33.76
CA VAL A 169 4.33 13.60 -33.14
C VAL A 169 3.57 12.29 -33.10
N LYS A 170 2.25 12.32 -33.37
CA LYS A 170 1.39 11.15 -33.25
C LYS A 170 1.95 9.94 -34.02
N GLY A 171 2.10 8.81 -33.35
CA GLY A 171 2.64 7.59 -33.95
C GLY A 171 3.16 6.58 -32.95
N SER A 172 4.15 5.77 -33.38
CA SER A 172 4.75 4.69 -32.60
C SER A 172 6.28 4.76 -32.49
N ASP A 173 6.90 5.89 -32.85
CA ASP A 173 8.35 6.13 -32.69
C ASP A 173 8.59 7.30 -31.75
N ILE A 174 8.93 6.97 -30.51
CA ILE A 174 9.17 7.97 -29.47
C ILE A 174 10.39 8.86 -29.76
N VAL A 175 11.45 8.32 -30.36
CA VAL A 175 12.66 9.10 -30.65
C VAL A 175 12.41 10.08 -31.80
N ALA A 176 11.68 9.67 -32.83
CA ALA A 176 11.24 10.57 -33.89
C ALA A 176 10.33 11.68 -33.34
N ALA A 177 9.41 11.34 -32.43
CA ALA A 177 8.54 12.30 -31.78
C ALA A 177 9.32 13.34 -30.98
N LEU A 178 10.27 12.92 -30.14
CA LEU A 178 11.12 13.83 -29.37
C LEU A 178 11.96 14.74 -30.26
N LYS A 179 12.47 14.25 -31.41
CA LYS A 179 13.18 15.08 -32.41
C LYS A 179 12.25 16.15 -33.00
N LYS A 180 10.99 15.82 -33.32
CA LYS A 180 10.01 16.77 -33.82
C LYS A 180 9.66 17.84 -32.77
N ILE A 181 9.47 17.45 -31.50
CA ILE A 181 9.23 18.38 -30.39
C ILE A 181 10.39 19.38 -30.28
N ALA A 182 11.63 18.89 -30.32
CA ALA A 182 12.81 19.73 -30.25
C ALA A 182 12.92 20.67 -31.47
N ALA A 183 12.66 20.16 -32.67
CA ALA A 183 12.77 20.95 -33.92
C ALA A 183 11.72 22.07 -34.01
N THR A 184 10.54 21.85 -33.45
CA THR A 184 9.44 22.85 -33.44
C THR A 184 9.49 23.78 -32.21
N SER A 185 10.42 23.55 -31.27
CA SER A 185 10.46 24.25 -29.97
C SER A 185 9.17 24.13 -29.18
N ALA A 186 8.42 23.07 -29.39
CA ALA A 186 7.17 22.83 -28.69
C ALA A 186 7.39 22.65 -27.19
N PRO A 187 6.49 23.14 -26.31
CA PRO A 187 6.64 23.00 -24.88
C PRO A 187 6.71 21.53 -24.45
N PHE A 188 7.72 21.18 -23.64
CA PHE A 188 7.86 19.85 -23.07
C PHE A 188 8.12 19.97 -21.56
N VAL A 189 7.38 19.24 -20.75
CA VAL A 189 7.53 19.18 -19.30
C VAL A 189 8.25 17.89 -18.91
N SER A 190 9.44 18.03 -18.32
CA SER A 190 10.15 16.93 -17.67
C SER A 190 9.89 16.92 -16.18
N ARG A 191 9.88 15.74 -15.58
CA ARG A 191 9.82 15.63 -14.12
C ARG A 191 11.07 16.20 -13.45
N GLY A 192 12.27 15.89 -13.95
CA GLY A 192 13.53 16.41 -13.37
C GLY A 192 13.76 16.03 -11.91
N ASP A 193 13.12 14.94 -11.42
CA ASP A 193 13.05 14.57 -9.99
C ASP A 193 13.82 13.28 -9.63
N LYS A 194 14.63 12.79 -10.56
CA LYS A 194 15.40 11.54 -10.43
C LYS A 194 14.52 10.29 -10.25
N SER A 195 13.28 10.33 -10.70
CA SER A 195 12.38 9.16 -10.74
C SER A 195 12.74 8.21 -11.87
N GLY A 196 12.12 7.00 -11.86
CA GLY A 196 12.25 6.07 -12.98
C GLY A 196 11.71 6.64 -14.30
N THR A 197 10.66 7.46 -14.27
CA THR A 197 10.16 8.18 -15.46
C THR A 197 11.17 9.21 -15.96
N ASP A 198 11.77 10.00 -15.06
CA ASP A 198 12.83 10.93 -15.42
C ASP A 198 14.05 10.21 -16.01
N ALA A 199 14.47 9.10 -15.41
CA ALA A 199 15.58 8.28 -15.94
C ALA A 199 15.26 7.70 -17.33
N ALA A 200 14.02 7.21 -17.54
CA ALA A 200 13.57 6.72 -18.85
C ALA A 200 13.54 7.85 -19.89
N GLU A 201 12.99 9.01 -19.52
CA GLU A 201 12.94 10.19 -20.37
C GLU A 201 14.34 10.61 -20.84
N ARG A 202 15.31 10.72 -19.92
CA ARG A 202 16.71 11.07 -20.23
C ARG A 202 17.35 10.06 -21.19
N ARG A 203 17.09 8.76 -21.01
CA ARG A 203 17.55 7.71 -21.95
C ARG A 203 16.95 7.89 -23.36
N LEU A 204 15.68 8.26 -23.44
CA LEU A 204 15.03 8.52 -24.74
C LEU A 204 15.57 9.78 -25.41
N TRP A 205 15.78 10.88 -24.67
CA TRP A 205 16.39 12.08 -25.19
C TRP A 205 17.82 11.84 -25.67
N SER A 206 18.62 11.03 -24.96
CA SER A 206 19.98 10.71 -25.41
C SER A 206 20.01 9.99 -26.79
N GLN A 207 18.99 9.16 -27.08
CA GLN A 207 18.88 8.50 -28.39
C GLN A 207 18.53 9.47 -29.53
N THR A 208 18.07 10.66 -29.24
CA THR A 208 17.84 11.69 -30.26
C THR A 208 19.13 12.31 -30.80
N GLY A 209 20.23 12.20 -30.06
CA GLY A 209 21.47 12.94 -30.30
C GLY A 209 21.42 14.41 -29.88
N ILE A 210 20.33 14.86 -29.25
CA ILE A 210 20.17 16.26 -28.77
C ILE A 210 20.74 16.43 -27.36
N ALA A 211 20.65 15.38 -26.53
CA ALA A 211 21.19 15.34 -25.18
C ALA A 211 22.23 14.22 -25.06
N GLU A 212 23.21 14.39 -24.16
CA GLU A 212 24.13 13.32 -23.80
C GLU A 212 23.44 12.30 -22.88
N ALA A 213 23.95 11.06 -22.89
CA ALA A 213 23.38 10.00 -22.06
C ALA A 213 23.39 10.38 -20.59
N GLY A 214 22.22 10.31 -19.94
CA GLY A 214 22.06 10.60 -18.51
C GLY A 214 22.07 12.08 -18.13
N GLN A 215 22.27 12.99 -19.09
CA GLN A 215 22.20 14.43 -18.86
C GLN A 215 20.80 14.99 -19.19
N PRO A 216 20.36 16.07 -18.52
CA PRO A 216 19.16 16.79 -18.95
C PRO A 216 19.35 17.37 -20.36
N VAL A 217 18.25 17.52 -21.08
CA VAL A 217 18.26 18.22 -22.36
C VAL A 217 18.70 19.66 -22.09
N PRO A 218 19.82 20.14 -22.65
CA PRO A 218 20.29 21.49 -22.33
C PRO A 218 19.24 22.53 -22.72
N ASN A 219 18.80 23.35 -21.74
CA ASN A 219 17.95 24.52 -22.03
C ASN A 219 18.61 25.47 -23.03
N GLU A 220 19.94 25.40 -23.14
CA GLU A 220 20.77 26.22 -24.03
C GLU A 220 20.79 25.72 -25.50
N LYS A 221 20.45 24.45 -25.76
CA LYS A 221 20.07 24.02 -27.12
C LYS A 221 18.69 24.62 -27.41
N LYS A 222 18.69 25.95 -27.51
CA LYS A 222 17.54 26.82 -27.73
C LYS A 222 16.67 26.27 -28.83
N GLY A 223 15.40 26.19 -28.55
CA GLY A 223 14.42 25.70 -29.43
C GLY A 223 13.66 24.48 -28.92
N THR A 224 14.08 23.86 -27.79
CA THR A 224 13.40 22.64 -27.35
C THR A 224 12.14 22.87 -26.54
N GLY A 225 11.89 24.08 -26.02
CA GLY A 225 10.77 24.33 -25.10
C GLY A 225 10.80 23.48 -23.81
N TYR A 226 11.91 22.78 -23.56
CA TYR A 226 12.07 21.81 -22.48
C TYR A 226 12.18 22.50 -21.12
N LYS A 227 11.38 22.04 -20.16
CA LYS A 227 11.34 22.59 -18.79
C LYS A 227 11.28 21.46 -17.76
N GLU A 228 12.23 21.41 -16.84
CA GLU A 228 12.16 20.52 -15.67
C GLU A 228 11.30 21.18 -14.57
N CYS A 229 10.34 20.44 -14.02
CA CYS A 229 9.50 20.93 -12.93
C CYS A 229 10.04 20.56 -11.54
N GLY A 230 10.96 19.60 -11.44
CA GLY A 230 11.40 19.06 -10.15
C GLY A 230 10.25 18.39 -9.37
N CYS A 231 9.28 17.79 -10.05
CA CYS A 231 8.02 17.42 -9.46
C CYS A 231 7.56 15.98 -9.84
N GLY A 232 6.61 15.42 -9.08
CA GLY A 232 6.03 14.10 -9.34
C GLY A 232 5.15 14.09 -10.61
N MET A 233 4.71 12.88 -11.03
CA MET A 233 4.00 12.72 -12.30
C MET A 233 2.66 13.46 -12.36
N GLY A 234 1.87 13.44 -11.29
CA GLY A 234 0.60 14.16 -11.23
C GLY A 234 0.75 15.69 -11.43
N PRO A 235 1.62 16.38 -10.68
CA PRO A 235 1.96 17.77 -10.93
C PRO A 235 2.51 18.04 -12.34
N ALA A 236 3.38 17.17 -12.89
CA ALA A 236 3.89 17.32 -14.26
C ALA A 236 2.77 17.28 -15.30
N LEU A 237 1.81 16.35 -15.16
CA LEU A 237 0.61 16.26 -16.01
C LEU A 237 -0.27 17.50 -15.87
N ASN A 238 -0.44 18.06 -14.66
CA ASN A 238 -1.19 19.31 -14.47
C ASN A 238 -0.52 20.50 -15.17
N ILE A 239 0.81 20.59 -15.10
CA ILE A 239 1.56 21.64 -15.81
C ILE A 239 1.40 21.46 -17.33
N ALA A 240 1.53 20.22 -17.84
CA ALA A 240 1.33 19.93 -19.25
C ALA A 240 -0.10 20.29 -19.71
N ALA A 241 -1.13 19.96 -18.92
CA ALA A 241 -2.52 20.28 -19.22
C ALA A 241 -2.78 21.79 -19.30
N SER A 242 -2.16 22.57 -18.39
CA SER A 242 -2.35 24.03 -18.35
C SER A 242 -1.53 24.79 -19.39
N SER A 243 -0.41 24.25 -19.85
CA SER A 243 0.50 24.90 -20.80
C SER A 243 0.45 24.34 -22.23
N GLY A 244 -0.36 23.33 -22.49
CA GLY A 244 -0.40 22.66 -23.80
C GLY A 244 0.92 21.97 -24.14
N ALA A 245 1.64 21.46 -23.14
CA ALA A 245 2.95 20.87 -23.30
C ALA A 245 2.87 19.35 -23.52
N TYR A 246 3.94 18.81 -24.12
CA TYR A 246 4.20 17.37 -24.16
C TYR A 246 4.82 16.92 -22.83
N VAL A 247 4.59 15.68 -22.46
CA VAL A 247 5.13 15.07 -21.23
C VAL A 247 5.22 13.55 -21.38
N LEU A 248 6.29 12.94 -20.90
CA LEU A 248 6.37 11.49 -20.78
C LEU A 248 5.69 11.07 -19.47
N SER A 249 4.78 10.11 -19.54
CA SER A 249 4.09 9.56 -18.37
C SER A 249 4.09 8.04 -18.39
N ASP A 250 4.12 7.40 -17.22
CA ASP A 250 3.68 6.01 -17.13
C ASP A 250 2.17 5.92 -17.43
N ARG A 251 1.75 4.87 -18.12
CA ARG A 251 0.35 4.67 -18.50
C ARG A 251 -0.57 4.63 -17.28
N GLY A 252 -0.11 4.07 -16.16
CA GLY A 252 -0.89 3.95 -14.95
C GLY A 252 -1.30 5.29 -14.37
N THR A 253 -0.35 6.17 -14.20
CA THR A 253 -0.64 7.53 -13.73
C THR A 253 -1.52 8.28 -14.74
N TRP A 254 -1.25 8.14 -16.04
CA TRP A 254 -2.09 8.74 -17.07
C TRP A 254 -3.53 8.27 -17.01
N LEU A 255 -3.80 6.98 -16.86
CA LEU A 255 -5.16 6.43 -16.78
C LEU A 255 -5.89 6.89 -15.51
N SER A 256 -5.19 7.04 -14.41
CA SER A 256 -5.74 7.53 -13.15
C SER A 256 -5.94 9.05 -13.13
N PHE A 257 -5.25 9.78 -14.01
CA PHE A 257 -5.26 11.24 -14.04
C PHE A 257 -6.59 11.78 -14.58
N LYS A 258 -7.27 12.60 -13.77
CA LYS A 258 -8.61 13.11 -14.09
C LYS A 258 -8.61 14.45 -14.82
N ASN A 259 -7.63 15.32 -14.52
CA ASN A 259 -7.58 16.69 -15.05
C ASN A 259 -6.88 16.76 -16.43
N ARG A 260 -7.33 15.95 -17.38
CA ARG A 260 -6.69 15.78 -18.70
C ARG A 260 -6.76 16.99 -19.60
N ALA A 261 -7.78 17.86 -19.44
CA ALA A 261 -8.06 18.97 -20.35
C ALA A 261 -8.02 18.52 -21.83
N ASP A 262 -7.19 19.15 -22.65
CA ASP A 262 -6.99 18.80 -24.06
C ASP A 262 -5.85 17.79 -24.30
N LEU A 263 -5.30 17.19 -23.25
CA LEU A 263 -4.24 16.19 -23.41
C LEU A 263 -4.79 14.84 -23.92
N ALA A 264 -3.99 14.19 -24.74
CA ALA A 264 -4.20 12.82 -25.21
C ALA A 264 -2.88 12.06 -25.30
N VAL A 265 -2.94 10.74 -25.37
CA VAL A 265 -1.80 9.90 -25.74
C VAL A 265 -1.52 10.11 -27.22
N LEU A 266 -0.31 10.48 -27.57
CA LEU A 266 0.14 10.73 -28.93
C LEU A 266 1.13 9.70 -29.44
N VAL A 267 1.99 9.15 -28.54
CA VAL A 267 2.90 8.06 -28.90
C VAL A 267 2.79 6.95 -27.88
N GLU A 268 2.59 5.75 -28.36
CA GLU A 268 2.53 4.50 -27.60
C GLU A 268 2.99 3.31 -28.44
N GLY A 269 3.21 2.15 -27.80
CA GLY A 269 3.56 0.90 -28.49
C GLY A 269 5.02 0.79 -28.95
N ASP A 270 5.86 1.77 -28.68
CA ASP A 270 7.29 1.70 -28.94
C ASP A 270 7.97 0.79 -27.91
N LYS A 271 8.83 -0.13 -28.40
CA LYS A 271 9.57 -1.05 -27.50
C LYS A 271 10.46 -0.32 -26.49
N ARG A 272 10.91 0.91 -26.80
CA ARG A 272 11.71 1.76 -25.94
C ARG A 272 10.91 2.37 -24.77
N LEU A 273 9.58 2.31 -24.85
CA LEU A 273 8.66 2.76 -23.81
C LEU A 273 8.31 1.65 -22.80
N PHE A 274 8.88 0.45 -22.95
CA PHE A 274 8.65 -0.66 -22.04
C PHE A 274 9.15 -0.33 -20.62
N ASN A 275 8.31 -0.54 -19.63
CA ASN A 275 8.54 -0.22 -18.23
C ASN A 275 8.38 -1.46 -17.35
N GLN A 276 9.49 -2.13 -17.07
CA GLN A 276 9.54 -3.36 -16.27
C GLN A 276 9.67 -3.05 -14.79
N TYR A 277 8.80 -3.62 -13.98
CA TYR A 277 8.86 -3.57 -12.52
C TYR A 277 9.65 -4.74 -11.97
N GLY A 278 10.49 -4.45 -10.99
CA GLY A 278 11.24 -5.44 -10.23
C GLY A 278 10.98 -5.37 -8.74
N VAL A 279 11.14 -6.50 -8.06
CA VAL A 279 11.08 -6.60 -6.61
C VAL A 279 12.33 -7.31 -6.09
N MET A 280 12.83 -6.84 -4.95
CA MET A 280 14.04 -7.36 -4.31
C MET A 280 13.88 -7.38 -2.79
N VAL A 281 14.36 -8.44 -2.16
CA VAL A 281 14.58 -8.46 -0.70
C VAL A 281 15.88 -7.73 -0.41
N VAL A 282 15.86 -6.76 0.48
CA VAL A 282 17.08 -6.06 0.91
C VAL A 282 17.96 -7.02 1.72
N SER A 283 19.27 -6.98 1.46
CA SER A 283 20.23 -7.97 1.93
C SER A 283 20.26 -8.11 3.46
N PRO A 284 19.85 -9.25 4.03
CA PRO A 284 19.96 -9.49 5.47
C PRO A 284 21.41 -9.62 5.94
N THR A 285 22.33 -9.93 5.04
CA THR A 285 23.76 -9.99 5.36
C THR A 285 24.33 -8.60 5.65
N LYS A 286 23.86 -7.57 4.92
CA LYS A 286 24.26 -6.19 5.19
C LYS A 286 23.45 -5.57 6.34
N PHE A 287 22.20 -5.98 6.50
CA PHE A 287 21.24 -5.39 7.45
C PHE A 287 20.50 -6.47 8.24
N PRO A 288 21.14 -7.09 9.24
CA PRO A 288 20.55 -8.19 10.01
C PRO A 288 19.29 -7.80 10.81
N GLN A 289 19.06 -6.52 11.03
CA GLN A 289 17.89 -6.00 11.75
C GLN A 289 16.61 -5.98 10.92
N LEU A 290 16.68 -6.16 9.58
CA LEU A 290 15.52 -6.14 8.70
C LEU A 290 14.67 -7.40 8.84
N ASN A 291 13.39 -7.27 8.61
CA ASN A 291 12.47 -8.39 8.54
C ASN A 291 12.57 -9.12 7.18
N SER A 292 13.71 -9.76 6.94
CA SER A 292 13.96 -10.47 5.69
C SER A 292 13.01 -11.66 5.45
N ALA A 293 12.54 -12.30 6.52
CA ALA A 293 11.58 -13.40 6.41
C ALA A 293 10.22 -12.93 5.91
N GLY A 294 9.70 -11.84 6.46
CA GLY A 294 8.47 -11.21 5.97
C GLY A 294 8.62 -10.65 4.56
N ALA A 295 9.76 -10.03 4.26
CA ALA A 295 10.10 -9.53 2.92
C ALA A 295 10.12 -10.66 1.88
N GLN A 296 10.73 -11.80 2.21
CA GLN A 296 10.76 -12.96 1.31
C GLN A 296 9.37 -13.51 1.04
N LYS A 297 8.51 -13.62 2.08
CA LYS A 297 7.11 -14.02 1.90
C LYS A 297 6.37 -13.09 0.93
N PHE A 298 6.62 -11.78 1.00
CA PHE A 298 6.02 -10.83 0.06
C PHE A 298 6.52 -11.06 -1.37
N VAL A 299 7.83 -11.19 -1.55
CA VAL A 299 8.43 -11.45 -2.87
C VAL A 299 7.89 -12.76 -3.45
N ASP A 300 7.91 -13.85 -2.67
CA ASP A 300 7.41 -15.16 -3.12
C ASP A 300 5.93 -15.10 -3.51
N TRP A 301 5.12 -14.36 -2.75
CA TRP A 301 3.71 -14.22 -3.03
C TRP A 301 3.46 -13.39 -4.29
N VAL A 302 4.12 -12.23 -4.44
CA VAL A 302 3.85 -11.33 -5.57
C VAL A 302 4.24 -11.95 -6.92
N ILE A 303 5.26 -12.83 -6.95
CA ILE A 303 5.65 -13.59 -8.14
C ILE A 303 4.91 -14.93 -8.30
N SER A 304 4.11 -15.33 -7.31
CA SER A 304 3.29 -16.55 -7.38
C SER A 304 2.09 -16.39 -8.31
N PRO A 305 1.44 -17.50 -8.73
CA PRO A 305 0.20 -17.43 -9.49
C PRO A 305 -0.88 -16.57 -8.84
N ALA A 306 -0.99 -16.58 -7.51
CA ALA A 306 -1.96 -15.77 -6.77
C ALA A 306 -1.66 -14.26 -6.88
N GLY A 307 -0.42 -13.85 -6.62
CA GLY A 307 0.01 -12.46 -6.76
C GLY A 307 -0.12 -11.96 -8.19
N GLN A 308 0.32 -12.78 -9.15
CA GLN A 308 0.25 -12.46 -10.59
C GLN A 308 -1.20 -12.32 -11.09
N SER A 309 -2.12 -13.20 -10.62
CA SER A 309 -3.55 -13.07 -10.91
C SER A 309 -4.15 -11.82 -10.28
N THR A 310 -3.72 -11.46 -9.06
CA THR A 310 -4.15 -10.22 -8.41
C THR A 310 -3.71 -8.99 -9.22
N ILE A 311 -2.46 -8.95 -9.71
CA ILE A 311 -1.98 -7.88 -10.58
C ILE A 311 -2.81 -7.81 -11.86
N ALA A 312 -3.05 -8.96 -12.54
CA ALA A 312 -3.81 -9.02 -13.79
C ALA A 312 -5.26 -8.53 -13.64
N SER A 313 -5.84 -8.70 -12.46
CA SER A 313 -7.22 -8.27 -12.17
C SER A 313 -7.36 -6.77 -11.95
N TYR A 314 -6.24 -6.04 -11.74
CA TYR A 314 -6.27 -4.61 -11.52
C TYR A 314 -6.60 -3.86 -12.82
N LYS A 315 -7.70 -3.11 -12.81
CA LYS A 315 -8.21 -2.37 -13.97
C LYS A 315 -8.61 -0.95 -13.56
N ILE A 316 -8.38 0.00 -14.47
CA ILE A 316 -8.88 1.37 -14.36
C ILE A 316 -9.77 1.64 -15.56
N GLY A 317 -11.04 2.00 -15.31
CA GLY A 317 -12.00 2.23 -16.39
C GLY A 317 -12.28 1.00 -17.27
N GLY A 318 -12.03 -0.21 -16.74
CA GLY A 318 -12.17 -1.48 -17.46
C GLY A 318 -10.90 -1.93 -18.19
N GLU A 319 -9.87 -1.09 -18.28
CA GLU A 319 -8.61 -1.40 -18.94
C GLU A 319 -7.58 -2.00 -17.97
N GLN A 320 -6.88 -3.05 -18.40
CA GLN A 320 -5.78 -3.64 -17.65
C GLN A 320 -4.57 -2.71 -17.69
N LEU A 321 -4.01 -2.44 -16.51
CA LEU A 321 -2.95 -1.45 -16.37
C LEU A 321 -1.57 -2.05 -16.25
N PHE A 322 -1.46 -3.18 -15.57
CA PHE A 322 -0.22 -3.90 -15.36
C PHE A 322 -0.34 -5.31 -15.91
N PHE A 323 0.69 -5.75 -16.60
CA PHE A 323 0.76 -7.05 -17.24
C PHE A 323 1.76 -7.93 -16.46
N PRO A 324 1.27 -8.94 -15.71
CA PRO A 324 2.15 -9.82 -14.96
C PRO A 324 3.08 -10.59 -15.88
N ASN A 325 4.35 -10.70 -15.49
CA ASN A 325 5.36 -11.43 -16.25
C ASN A 325 6.46 -12.02 -15.36
N ALA A 326 6.15 -12.32 -14.09
CA ALA A 326 7.09 -13.01 -13.24
C ALA A 326 7.43 -14.38 -13.82
N THR A 327 8.73 -14.62 -14.01
CA THR A 327 9.27 -15.94 -14.34
C THR A 327 9.91 -16.50 -13.07
N LYS A 328 9.52 -17.73 -12.70
CA LYS A 328 10.17 -18.46 -11.60
C LYS A 328 11.53 -18.97 -12.04
#